data_1c8f20b40348e27217eda24f4129215e
#
_entry.id   1c8f20b40348e27217eda24f4129215e
#
_cell.length_a   1.000
_cell.length_b   1.000
_cell.length_c   1.000
_cell.angle_alpha   90.00
_cell.angle_beta   90.00
_cell.angle_gamma   90.00
#
_symmetry.space_group_name_H-M   'P 1'
#
loop_
_entity.id
_entity.type
_entity.pdbx_description
1 polymer ?
#
loop_
_entity_poly.entity_id
_entity_poly.type
_entity_poly.pdbx_seq_one_letter_code
_entity_poly.pdbx_strand_id
1 'polypeptide(L)'
;MILRDPVHGLVSFEEGEESIVPKLMDTPEVQRLRRIRQLGVTSYAFPGAEHTRFAHAVGSAQVMKLLILRLRAIHGELPFWQQLTSDRASDALAAACLHDLGHGPLSHLFEDAIPGVPHHEEWTLRIVLDPGTAVHKALLSVDAGMPERVAALVRGEHPLPYLAKAVSGTFDVDRCEYLLRDAHATGVRYGHYDLEWLLRSLRFAKVEDPSRAPALAIDGAKGLPAIEAFLLARLFMFQQVYLHTATRSAEWMIRATLARAASLIMDGERLAGTPRAIELAAHGEPIPLGEYLELDDAALTVAMHAWESARDPVLCDLARRVRQRELFKTYELFGEQASPAGRERALAVAREVAKKHGLDPDVYVGLDVASDVPVAAEADPLLVVFAKGPPRPLTEVSFLLARLAGQVLSRVRITMVPKLREEVVRALEASGAAD
;
A
#
# COMPACT_ATOMS: atom_id res chain seq x y z
N MET A 1 24.92 -7.19 8.87
CA MET A 1 23.66 -7.57 9.60
C MET A 1 23.15 -8.87 9.04
N ILE A 2 22.64 -9.79 9.87
CA ILE A 2 22.04 -11.07 9.42
C ILE A 2 20.71 -11.24 10.13
N LEU A 3 19.65 -11.51 9.37
CA LEU A 3 18.28 -11.69 9.84
C LEU A 3 17.68 -12.99 9.29
N ARG A 4 16.73 -13.59 10.02
CA ARG A 4 15.87 -14.65 9.53
C ARG A 4 14.51 -14.07 9.16
N ASP A 5 14.11 -14.24 7.93
CA ASP A 5 12.84 -13.77 7.39
C ASP A 5 12.00 -14.97 6.89
N PRO A 6 10.69 -15.03 7.21
CA PRO A 6 9.87 -16.18 6.84
C PRO A 6 9.63 -16.31 5.33
N VAL A 7 9.80 -15.22 4.57
CA VAL A 7 9.58 -15.18 3.11
C VAL A 7 10.91 -15.36 2.36
N HIS A 8 11.95 -14.62 2.78
CA HIS A 8 13.24 -14.56 2.09
C HIS A 8 14.31 -15.45 2.71
N GLY A 9 14.01 -16.15 3.80
CA GLY A 9 14.97 -17.04 4.47
C GLY A 9 16.06 -16.27 5.19
N LEU A 10 17.31 -16.46 4.81
CA LEU A 10 18.44 -15.73 5.38
C LEU A 10 18.65 -14.44 4.60
N VAL A 11 18.43 -13.32 5.26
CA VAL A 11 18.68 -11.97 4.74
C VAL A 11 19.96 -11.44 5.37
N SER A 12 20.92 -11.03 4.56
CA SER A 12 22.17 -10.44 5.03
C SER A 12 22.52 -9.19 4.24
N PHE A 13 23.07 -8.20 4.93
CA PHE A 13 23.63 -7.00 4.33
C PHE A 13 25.09 -6.87 4.77
N GLU A 14 25.98 -6.83 3.78
CA GLU A 14 27.43 -6.84 3.95
C GLU A 14 28.00 -5.40 4.04
N GLU A 15 29.32 -5.31 4.14
CA GLU A 15 30.03 -4.02 4.07
C GLU A 15 29.97 -3.42 2.65
N GLY A 16 30.39 -2.17 2.52
CA GLY A 16 30.34 -1.45 1.26
C GLY A 16 28.96 -0.81 1.00
N GLU A 17 28.43 -0.98 -0.19
CA GLU A 17 27.17 -0.35 -0.62
C GLU A 17 25.93 -0.82 0.16
N GLU A 18 25.96 -2.01 0.72
CA GLU A 18 24.86 -2.57 1.52
C GLU A 18 24.86 -2.04 2.96
N SER A 19 25.97 -1.43 3.41
CA SER A 19 26.15 -0.99 4.80
C SER A 19 25.18 0.10 5.24
N ILE A 20 24.56 0.78 4.30
CA ILE A 20 23.51 1.77 4.59
C ILE A 20 22.27 1.13 5.20
N VAL A 21 21.87 -0.07 4.75
CA VAL A 21 20.62 -0.72 5.20
C VAL A 21 20.65 -1.00 6.72
N PRO A 22 21.70 -1.66 7.30
CA PRO A 22 21.80 -1.78 8.76
C PRO A 22 21.74 -0.45 9.51
N LYS A 23 22.39 0.60 9.01
CA LYS A 23 22.38 1.92 9.64
C LYS A 23 20.97 2.51 9.68
N LEU A 24 20.21 2.38 8.59
CA LEU A 24 18.84 2.84 8.52
C LEU A 24 17.91 2.03 9.42
N MET A 25 18.08 0.70 9.43
CA MET A 25 17.26 -0.17 10.26
C MET A 25 17.41 0.11 11.77
N ASP A 26 18.54 0.62 12.21
CA ASP A 26 18.77 0.98 13.62
C ASP A 26 18.23 2.37 14.00
N THR A 27 17.67 3.12 13.05
CA THR A 27 17.07 4.44 13.34
C THR A 27 15.69 4.31 14.02
N PRO A 28 15.33 5.23 14.95
CA PRO A 28 14.04 5.21 15.61
C PRO A 28 12.85 5.26 14.63
N GLU A 29 12.99 6.02 13.54
CA GLU A 29 11.96 6.18 12.53
C GLU A 29 11.66 4.87 11.80
N VAL A 30 12.70 4.10 11.45
CA VAL A 30 12.51 2.77 10.83
C VAL A 30 12.04 1.75 11.87
N GLN A 31 12.53 1.81 13.13
CA GLN A 31 12.04 0.93 14.21
C GLN A 31 10.56 1.18 14.55
N ARG A 32 10.02 2.37 14.31
CA ARG A 32 8.59 2.68 14.43
C ARG A 32 7.74 1.76 13.54
N LEU A 33 8.23 1.38 12.35
CA LEU A 33 7.52 0.48 11.43
C LEU A 33 7.22 -0.91 12.01
N ARG A 34 7.89 -1.33 13.08
CA ARG A 34 7.55 -2.56 13.82
C ARG A 34 6.19 -2.50 14.51
N ARG A 35 5.65 -1.30 14.70
CA ARG A 35 4.36 -1.06 15.34
C ARG A 35 3.28 -0.59 14.37
N ILE A 36 3.52 -0.74 13.06
CA ILE A 36 2.57 -0.43 12.01
C ILE A 36 2.37 -1.70 11.16
N ARG A 37 1.15 -2.24 11.18
CA ARG A 37 0.80 -3.42 10.37
C ARG A 37 0.77 -3.10 8.90
N GLN A 38 1.32 -4.00 8.08
CA GLN A 38 1.31 -3.87 6.61
C GLN A 38 -0.12 -3.82 6.06
N LEU A 39 -0.98 -4.70 6.53
CA LEU A 39 -2.35 -4.86 6.04
C LEU A 39 -3.41 -4.31 7.03
N GLY A 40 -3.03 -3.38 7.91
CA GLY A 40 -3.96 -2.72 8.84
C GLY A 40 -4.81 -3.71 9.62
N VAL A 41 -6.12 -3.75 9.34
CA VAL A 41 -7.10 -4.60 10.05
C VAL A 41 -7.46 -5.89 9.32
N THR A 42 -6.69 -6.28 8.34
CA THR A 42 -6.91 -7.50 7.55
C THR A 42 -6.86 -8.77 8.42
N SER A 43 -6.19 -8.72 9.57
CA SER A 43 -6.19 -9.82 10.56
C SER A 43 -7.58 -10.16 11.11
N TYR A 44 -8.56 -9.28 10.98
CA TYR A 44 -9.96 -9.60 11.29
C TYR A 44 -10.56 -10.67 10.37
N ALA A 45 -10.03 -10.81 9.15
CA ALA A 45 -10.42 -11.86 8.20
C ALA A 45 -9.36 -12.96 8.09
N PHE A 46 -8.08 -12.60 8.17
CA PHE A 46 -6.93 -13.48 8.02
C PHE A 46 -6.05 -13.39 9.28
N PRO A 47 -6.24 -14.25 10.28
CA PRO A 47 -5.60 -14.10 11.61
C PRO A 47 -4.07 -14.04 11.59
N GLY A 48 -3.42 -14.54 10.56
CA GLY A 48 -1.97 -14.47 10.38
C GLY A 48 -1.47 -13.14 9.80
N ALA A 49 -2.35 -12.24 9.34
CA ALA A 49 -2.00 -10.96 8.72
C ALA A 49 -1.61 -9.89 9.77
N GLU A 50 -0.63 -10.23 10.62
CA GLU A 50 -0.09 -9.39 11.71
C GLU A 50 1.35 -8.91 11.42
N HIS A 51 1.87 -9.16 10.21
CA HIS A 51 3.20 -8.70 9.82
C HIS A 51 3.25 -7.18 9.68
N THR A 52 4.43 -6.64 9.91
CA THR A 52 4.65 -5.21 10.05
C THR A 52 5.34 -4.62 8.81
N ARG A 53 5.20 -3.31 8.64
CA ARG A 53 5.95 -2.56 7.62
C ARG A 53 7.47 -2.65 7.79
N PHE A 54 7.96 -2.89 9.02
CA PHE A 54 9.37 -3.18 9.24
C PHE A 54 9.82 -4.46 8.52
N ALA A 55 9.04 -5.54 8.61
CA ALA A 55 9.36 -6.79 7.94
C ALA A 55 9.34 -6.61 6.41
N HIS A 56 8.40 -5.83 5.90
CA HIS A 56 8.32 -5.44 4.50
C HIS A 56 9.53 -4.60 4.06
N ALA A 57 9.93 -3.58 4.82
CA ALA A 57 11.10 -2.75 4.53
C ALA A 57 12.40 -3.57 4.43
N VAL A 58 12.58 -4.55 5.34
CA VAL A 58 13.69 -5.53 5.26
C VAL A 58 13.62 -6.35 3.98
N GLY A 59 12.44 -6.85 3.65
CA GLY A 59 12.21 -7.66 2.45
C GLY A 59 12.41 -6.86 1.16
N SER A 60 11.92 -5.62 1.11
CA SER A 60 12.10 -4.72 -0.05
C SER A 60 13.57 -4.41 -0.30
N ALA A 61 14.36 -4.16 0.77
CA ALA A 61 15.81 -4.02 0.64
C ALA A 61 16.48 -5.32 0.15
N GLN A 62 16.00 -6.49 0.58
CA GLN A 62 16.52 -7.79 0.11
C GLN A 62 16.18 -8.02 -1.37
N VAL A 63 14.96 -7.74 -1.80
CA VAL A 63 14.57 -7.85 -3.22
C VAL A 63 15.37 -6.87 -4.07
N MET A 64 15.60 -5.63 -3.59
CA MET A 64 16.46 -4.66 -4.26
C MET A 64 17.90 -5.17 -4.39
N LYS A 65 18.46 -5.78 -3.35
CA LYS A 65 19.79 -6.42 -3.43
C LYS A 65 19.84 -7.48 -4.53
N LEU A 66 18.84 -8.36 -4.60
CA LEU A 66 18.76 -9.38 -5.66
C LEU A 66 18.63 -8.76 -7.06
N LEU A 67 17.85 -7.70 -7.17
CA LEU A 67 17.70 -6.94 -8.42
C LEU A 67 19.03 -6.28 -8.83
N ILE A 68 19.75 -5.64 -7.92
CA ILE A 68 21.09 -5.04 -8.15
C ILE A 68 22.06 -6.10 -8.69
N LEU A 69 22.13 -7.27 -8.07
CA LEU A 69 22.96 -8.38 -8.54
C LEU A 69 22.59 -8.78 -9.99
N ARG A 70 21.28 -8.84 -10.29
CA ARG A 70 20.80 -9.14 -11.63
C ARG A 70 21.15 -8.03 -12.63
N LEU A 71 20.91 -6.77 -12.28
CA LEU A 71 21.22 -5.64 -13.15
C LEU A 71 22.70 -5.59 -13.50
N ARG A 72 23.59 -5.86 -12.55
CA ARG A 72 25.04 -5.95 -12.78
C ARG A 72 25.42 -7.10 -13.71
N ALA A 73 24.74 -8.23 -13.61
CA ALA A 73 24.98 -9.36 -14.50
C ALA A 73 24.61 -9.09 -15.97
N ILE A 74 23.77 -8.10 -16.23
CA ILE A 74 23.27 -7.78 -17.58
C ILE A 74 23.67 -6.39 -18.08
N HIS A 75 24.28 -5.53 -17.26
CA HIS A 75 24.61 -4.16 -17.63
C HIS A 75 25.88 -4.00 -18.49
N GLY A 76 26.59 -5.08 -18.74
CA GLY A 76 27.88 -5.02 -19.47
C GLY A 76 27.79 -4.46 -20.89
N GLU A 77 26.60 -4.47 -21.52
CA GLU A 77 26.37 -3.86 -22.82
C GLU A 77 26.01 -2.35 -22.74
N LEU A 78 25.86 -1.79 -21.52
CA LEU A 78 25.49 -0.41 -21.32
C LEU A 78 26.73 0.52 -21.30
N PRO A 79 26.60 1.76 -21.82
CA PRO A 79 27.61 2.80 -21.61
C PRO A 79 27.88 3.00 -20.12
N PHE A 80 29.13 3.34 -19.76
CA PHE A 80 29.55 3.48 -18.35
C PHE A 80 28.63 4.39 -17.52
N TRP A 81 28.19 5.53 -18.08
CA TRP A 81 27.29 6.48 -17.40
C TRP A 81 25.86 5.95 -17.14
N GLN A 82 25.49 4.84 -17.79
CA GLN A 82 24.22 4.17 -17.61
C GLN A 82 24.34 2.91 -16.73
N GLN A 83 25.54 2.52 -16.36
CA GLN A 83 25.76 1.35 -15.51
C GLN A 83 25.43 1.66 -14.06
N LEU A 84 25.10 0.59 -13.30
CA LEU A 84 24.82 0.68 -11.89
C LEU A 84 26.13 0.72 -11.08
N THR A 85 26.50 1.91 -10.63
CA THR A 85 27.64 2.12 -9.74
C THR A 85 27.30 1.73 -8.29
N SER A 86 28.32 1.61 -7.42
CA SER A 86 28.10 1.30 -6.00
C SER A 86 27.29 2.39 -5.28
N ASP A 87 27.51 3.66 -5.59
CA ASP A 87 26.76 4.77 -4.99
C ASP A 87 25.27 4.67 -5.37
N ARG A 88 24.97 4.46 -6.67
CA ARG A 88 23.60 4.25 -7.14
C ARG A 88 22.92 3.03 -6.56
N ALA A 89 23.69 1.96 -6.33
CA ALA A 89 23.19 0.75 -5.67
C ALA A 89 22.84 1.04 -4.20
N SER A 90 23.72 1.79 -3.49
CA SER A 90 23.48 2.21 -2.12
C SER A 90 22.24 3.10 -2.00
N ASP A 91 22.07 4.08 -2.90
CA ASP A 91 20.89 4.94 -2.97
C ASP A 91 19.59 4.11 -3.20
N ALA A 92 19.64 3.12 -4.09
CA ALA A 92 18.49 2.26 -4.39
C ALA A 92 18.12 1.34 -3.21
N LEU A 93 19.13 0.77 -2.52
CA LEU A 93 18.90 -0.02 -1.30
C LEU A 93 18.26 0.83 -0.19
N ALA A 94 18.75 2.07 -0.01
CA ALA A 94 18.17 3.00 0.94
C ALA A 94 16.73 3.37 0.57
N ALA A 95 16.47 3.68 -0.71
CA ALA A 95 15.12 4.01 -1.18
C ALA A 95 14.15 2.83 -1.00
N ALA A 96 14.56 1.60 -1.32
CA ALA A 96 13.76 0.40 -1.11
C ALA A 96 13.47 0.13 0.38
N CYS A 97 14.40 0.47 1.27
CA CYS A 97 14.20 0.35 2.72
C CYS A 97 13.24 1.41 3.26
N LEU A 98 13.20 2.61 2.67
CA LEU A 98 12.56 3.79 3.23
C LEU A 98 11.26 4.22 2.53
N HIS A 99 10.88 3.64 1.38
CA HIS A 99 9.75 4.14 0.58
C HIS A 99 8.44 4.26 1.37
N ASP A 100 8.21 3.35 2.32
CA ASP A 100 7.03 3.25 3.17
C ASP A 100 7.19 3.88 4.56
N LEU A 101 8.29 4.60 4.81
CA LEU A 101 8.64 5.10 6.15
C LEU A 101 7.60 6.07 6.73
N GLY A 102 6.92 6.81 5.86
CA GLY A 102 5.93 7.80 6.21
C GLY A 102 4.55 7.27 6.57
N HIS A 103 4.29 5.97 6.49
CA HIS A 103 2.97 5.44 6.85
C HIS A 103 2.58 5.70 8.30
N GLY A 104 1.32 6.10 8.50
CA GLY A 104 0.67 6.26 9.80
C GLY A 104 0.03 4.97 10.31
N PRO A 105 -0.67 5.03 11.46
CA PRO A 105 -1.38 3.89 12.02
C PRO A 105 -2.40 3.34 11.04
N LEU A 106 -2.47 2.01 10.94
CA LEU A 106 -3.34 1.29 10.01
C LEU A 106 -3.15 1.70 8.54
N SER A 107 -1.95 2.16 8.19
CA SER A 107 -1.56 2.49 6.81
C SER A 107 -2.42 3.60 6.20
N HIS A 108 -3.01 3.40 5.04
CA HIS A 108 -3.84 4.40 4.33
C HIS A 108 -5.10 4.83 5.09
N LEU A 109 -5.60 4.01 6.03
CA LEU A 109 -6.84 4.30 6.75
C LEU A 109 -6.80 5.62 7.53
N PHE A 110 -5.67 5.94 8.15
CA PHE A 110 -5.51 7.16 8.93
C PHE A 110 -5.49 8.39 8.02
N GLU A 111 -4.74 8.36 6.94
CA GLU A 111 -4.64 9.48 6.00
C GLU A 111 -5.95 9.74 5.25
N ASP A 112 -6.74 8.68 4.97
CA ASP A 112 -8.05 8.79 4.32
C ASP A 112 -9.17 9.25 5.27
N ALA A 113 -9.02 9.03 6.58
CA ALA A 113 -10.08 9.26 7.55
C ALA A 113 -10.19 10.70 8.01
N ILE A 114 -9.11 11.46 8.03
CA ILE A 114 -9.05 12.83 8.54
C ILE A 114 -8.62 13.76 7.40
N PRO A 115 -9.50 14.66 6.92
CA PRO A 115 -9.18 15.58 5.84
C PRO A 115 -7.97 16.45 6.17
N GLY A 116 -7.08 16.64 5.20
CA GLY A 116 -5.90 17.51 5.34
C GLY A 116 -4.67 16.84 5.95
N VAL A 117 -4.75 15.57 6.34
CA VAL A 117 -3.55 14.78 6.67
C VAL A 117 -2.77 14.51 5.38
N PRO A 118 -1.48 14.84 5.30
CA PRO A 118 -0.65 14.52 4.14
C PRO A 118 -0.56 13.01 3.90
N HIS A 119 -0.42 12.61 2.63
CA HIS A 119 -0.17 11.22 2.28
C HIS A 119 1.18 10.73 2.82
N HIS A 120 1.29 9.44 3.07
CA HIS A 120 2.51 8.80 3.60
C HIS A 120 3.77 9.10 2.76
N GLU A 121 3.63 9.25 1.44
CA GLU A 121 4.75 9.63 0.57
C GLU A 121 5.35 10.99 0.96
N GLU A 122 4.52 11.98 1.27
CA GLU A 122 4.99 13.28 1.75
C GLU A 122 5.68 13.17 3.12
N TRP A 123 5.13 12.35 4.03
CA TRP A 123 5.79 12.08 5.31
C TRP A 123 7.11 11.35 5.14
N THR A 124 7.20 10.39 4.21
CA THR A 124 8.47 9.73 3.86
C THR A 124 9.52 10.77 3.45
N LEU A 125 9.15 11.67 2.54
CA LEU A 125 10.07 12.73 2.09
C LEU A 125 10.46 13.69 3.21
N ARG A 126 9.53 14.09 4.08
CA ARG A 126 9.83 14.92 5.25
C ARG A 126 10.82 14.22 6.18
N ILE A 127 10.64 12.94 6.48
CA ILE A 127 11.55 12.18 7.35
C ILE A 127 12.94 12.07 6.72
N VAL A 128 13.03 11.76 5.43
CA VAL A 128 14.30 11.60 4.70
C VAL A 128 15.07 12.92 4.62
N LEU A 129 14.37 14.04 4.43
CA LEU A 129 15.01 15.35 4.18
C LEU A 129 15.19 16.20 5.43
N ASP A 130 14.55 15.91 6.55
CA ASP A 130 14.68 16.71 7.79
C ASP A 130 16.00 16.40 8.51
N PRO A 131 16.90 17.41 8.68
CA PRO A 131 18.19 17.22 9.35
C PRO A 131 18.07 16.78 10.82
N GLY A 132 16.89 16.92 11.44
CA GLY A 132 16.62 16.48 12.81
C GLY A 132 16.53 14.97 12.95
N THR A 133 16.13 14.24 11.90
CA THR A 133 15.89 12.79 11.94
C THR A 133 17.19 11.97 11.99
N ALA A 134 17.10 10.77 12.57
CA ALA A 134 18.22 9.84 12.56
C ALA A 134 18.43 9.23 11.16
N VAL A 135 17.37 9.06 10.38
CA VAL A 135 17.42 8.62 8.98
C VAL A 135 18.24 9.58 8.14
N HIS A 136 17.96 10.89 8.19
CA HIS A 136 18.72 11.88 7.46
C HIS A 136 20.21 11.84 7.82
N LYS A 137 20.51 11.78 9.11
CA LYS A 137 21.90 11.68 9.62
C LYS A 137 22.61 10.41 9.17
N ALA A 138 21.89 9.28 9.12
CA ALA A 138 22.42 8.02 8.62
C ALA A 138 22.78 8.11 7.14
N LEU A 139 21.92 8.70 6.31
CA LEU A 139 22.19 8.94 4.89
C LEU A 139 23.38 9.89 4.69
N LEU A 140 23.42 11.03 5.39
CA LEU A 140 24.56 11.96 5.36
C LEU A 140 25.89 11.33 5.77
N SER A 141 25.86 10.30 6.64
CA SER A 141 27.07 9.61 7.07
C SER A 141 27.76 8.81 5.95
N VAL A 142 27.05 8.58 4.85
CA VAL A 142 27.57 7.91 3.65
C VAL A 142 28.01 8.93 2.61
N ASP A 143 27.13 9.86 2.25
CA ASP A 143 27.40 10.93 1.28
C ASP A 143 26.49 12.13 1.52
N ALA A 144 27.05 13.34 1.33
CA ALA A 144 26.34 14.61 1.61
C ALA A 144 25.08 14.82 0.74
N GLY A 145 25.04 14.27 -0.47
CA GLY A 145 23.89 14.38 -1.37
C GLY A 145 22.96 13.16 -1.35
N MET A 146 23.21 12.17 -0.49
CA MET A 146 22.42 10.94 -0.45
C MET A 146 20.95 11.17 -0.05
N PRO A 147 20.61 12.04 0.93
CA PRO A 147 19.21 12.28 1.29
C PRO A 147 18.36 12.74 0.09
N GLU A 148 18.86 13.69 -0.71
CA GLU A 148 18.17 14.22 -1.88
C GLU A 148 18.03 13.19 -2.99
N ARG A 149 19.06 12.37 -3.23
CA ARG A 149 19.02 11.29 -4.23
C ARG A 149 18.05 10.18 -3.83
N VAL A 150 18.02 9.81 -2.56
CA VAL A 150 17.05 8.83 -2.03
C VAL A 150 15.63 9.39 -2.12
N ALA A 151 15.40 10.65 -1.74
CA ALA A 151 14.11 11.31 -1.88
C ALA A 151 13.65 11.37 -3.34
N ALA A 152 14.56 11.63 -4.27
CA ALA A 152 14.26 11.61 -5.72
C ALA A 152 13.86 10.19 -6.18
N LEU A 153 14.57 9.15 -5.74
CA LEU A 153 14.23 7.76 -6.06
C LEU A 153 12.84 7.37 -5.53
N VAL A 154 12.49 7.76 -4.30
CA VAL A 154 11.16 7.53 -3.72
C VAL A 154 10.07 8.22 -4.56
N ARG A 155 10.33 9.40 -5.12
CA ARG A 155 9.42 10.08 -6.06
C ARG A 155 9.40 9.47 -7.46
N GLY A 156 10.19 8.43 -7.73
CA GLY A 156 10.34 7.88 -9.08
C GLY A 156 11.18 8.76 -10.03
N GLU A 157 11.94 9.71 -9.49
CA GLU A 157 12.80 10.63 -10.23
C GLU A 157 14.25 10.17 -10.14
N HIS A 158 14.82 9.67 -11.23
CA HIS A 158 16.24 9.31 -11.29
C HIS A 158 16.76 9.37 -12.72
N PRO A 159 18.04 9.78 -12.95
CA PRO A 159 18.66 9.81 -14.28
C PRO A 159 18.69 8.46 -14.99
N LEU A 160 18.61 7.36 -14.25
CA LEU A 160 18.46 6.00 -14.78
C LEU A 160 17.00 5.54 -14.61
N PRO A 161 16.16 5.59 -15.66
CA PRO A 161 14.73 5.23 -15.56
C PRO A 161 14.48 3.81 -15.06
N TYR A 162 15.37 2.86 -15.39
CA TYR A 162 15.26 1.50 -14.90
C TYR A 162 15.41 1.39 -13.38
N LEU A 163 16.17 2.29 -12.75
CA LEU A 163 16.34 2.33 -11.30
C LEU A 163 15.17 3.04 -10.61
N ALA A 164 14.67 4.14 -11.20
CA ALA A 164 13.45 4.79 -10.75
C ALA A 164 12.26 3.81 -10.73
N LYS A 165 12.08 3.06 -11.83
CA LYS A 165 11.03 2.03 -11.95
C LYS A 165 11.23 0.83 -11.04
N ALA A 166 12.44 0.54 -10.59
CA ALA A 166 12.71 -0.51 -9.63
C ALA A 166 12.19 -0.16 -8.23
N VAL A 167 12.06 1.13 -7.90
CA VAL A 167 11.51 1.63 -6.62
C VAL A 167 10.02 1.95 -6.75
N SER A 168 9.60 2.52 -7.89
CA SER A 168 8.21 2.94 -8.12
C SER A 168 7.82 2.69 -9.58
N GLY A 169 7.25 1.54 -9.90
CA GLY A 169 6.86 1.15 -11.25
C GLY A 169 5.89 -0.01 -11.29
N THR A 170 5.47 -0.47 -12.48
CA THR A 170 4.61 -1.65 -12.62
C THR A 170 5.28 -2.92 -12.10
N PHE A 171 6.59 -2.99 -12.27
CA PHE A 171 7.45 -4.05 -11.76
C PHE A 171 8.51 -3.41 -10.86
N ASP A 172 8.17 -3.19 -9.61
CA ASP A 172 9.03 -2.65 -8.57
C ASP A 172 9.29 -3.66 -7.45
N VAL A 173 10.27 -3.37 -6.62
CA VAL A 173 10.66 -4.25 -5.51
C VAL A 173 9.61 -4.28 -4.42
N ASP A 174 8.82 -3.22 -4.27
CA ASP A 174 7.70 -3.12 -3.33
C ASP A 174 6.66 -4.20 -3.65
N ARG A 175 6.11 -4.20 -4.88
CA ARG A 175 5.14 -5.21 -5.32
C ARG A 175 5.70 -6.62 -5.32
N CYS A 176 6.96 -6.77 -5.73
CA CYS A 176 7.65 -8.05 -5.70
C CYS A 176 7.74 -8.61 -4.28
N GLU A 177 7.90 -7.76 -3.30
CA GLU A 177 8.03 -8.17 -1.91
C GLU A 177 6.67 -8.40 -1.25
N TYR A 178 5.78 -7.38 -1.24
CA TYR A 178 4.57 -7.50 -0.45
C TYR A 178 3.65 -8.63 -0.93
N LEU A 179 3.57 -8.92 -2.24
CA LEU A 179 2.72 -10.02 -2.71
C LEU A 179 3.10 -11.36 -2.08
N LEU A 180 4.39 -11.66 -1.98
CA LEU A 180 4.89 -12.88 -1.35
C LEU A 180 4.66 -12.86 0.17
N ARG A 181 4.94 -11.72 0.80
CA ARG A 181 4.80 -11.55 2.25
C ARG A 181 3.36 -11.62 2.69
N ASP A 182 2.48 -10.91 2.01
CA ASP A 182 1.05 -10.89 2.30
C ASP A 182 0.42 -12.27 2.08
N ALA A 183 0.79 -12.96 0.99
CA ALA A 183 0.34 -14.33 0.75
C ALA A 183 0.78 -15.27 1.86
N HIS A 184 2.05 -15.17 2.29
CA HIS A 184 2.58 -15.95 3.40
C HIS A 184 1.81 -15.67 4.71
N ALA A 185 1.66 -14.40 5.07
CA ALA A 185 1.04 -14.00 6.33
C ALA A 185 -0.47 -14.28 6.37
N THR A 186 -1.18 -14.10 5.27
CA THR A 186 -2.61 -14.40 5.17
C THR A 186 -2.90 -15.90 5.03
N GLY A 187 -1.89 -16.71 4.66
CA GLY A 187 -2.02 -18.15 4.42
C GLY A 187 -2.66 -18.48 3.07
N VAL A 188 -2.90 -17.51 2.19
CA VAL A 188 -3.42 -17.74 0.84
C VAL A 188 -2.28 -18.14 -0.11
N ARG A 189 -2.63 -18.85 -1.19
CA ARG A 189 -1.64 -19.29 -2.17
C ARG A 189 -1.66 -18.48 -3.47
N TYR A 190 -2.55 -17.54 -3.58
CA TYR A 190 -2.77 -16.75 -4.81
C TYR A 190 -1.65 -15.76 -5.11
N GLY A 191 -0.94 -15.26 -4.07
CA GLY A 191 0.16 -14.31 -4.22
C GLY A 191 1.52 -14.96 -4.49
N HIS A 192 1.60 -16.29 -4.63
CA HIS A 192 2.85 -16.98 -4.91
C HIS A 192 3.19 -16.90 -6.39
N TYR A 193 4.43 -16.51 -6.68
CA TYR A 193 5.06 -16.52 -8.00
C TYR A 193 6.56 -16.77 -7.84
N ASP A 194 7.26 -17.07 -8.93
CA ASP A 194 8.70 -17.34 -8.91
C ASP A 194 9.51 -16.05 -9.07
N LEU A 195 9.84 -15.41 -7.94
CA LEU A 195 10.63 -14.17 -7.91
C LEU A 195 12.02 -14.37 -8.51
N GLU A 196 12.70 -15.49 -8.21
CA GLU A 196 14.06 -15.71 -8.70
C GLU A 196 14.05 -15.85 -10.23
N TRP A 197 13.12 -16.63 -10.79
CA TRP A 197 12.99 -16.77 -12.21
C TRP A 197 12.61 -15.46 -12.90
N LEU A 198 11.71 -14.68 -12.28
CA LEU A 198 11.30 -13.38 -12.78
C LEU A 198 12.49 -12.41 -12.87
N LEU A 199 13.28 -12.29 -11.80
CA LEU A 199 14.50 -11.47 -11.78
C LEU A 199 15.53 -11.95 -12.83
N ARG A 200 15.74 -13.26 -12.94
CA ARG A 200 16.66 -13.82 -13.97
C ARG A 200 16.21 -13.57 -15.39
N SER A 201 14.93 -13.36 -15.60
CA SER A 201 14.33 -13.06 -16.91
C SER A 201 14.48 -11.62 -17.36
N LEU A 202 14.97 -10.73 -16.49
CA LEU A 202 15.20 -9.32 -16.83
C LEU A 202 16.27 -9.16 -17.90
N ARG A 203 16.05 -8.20 -18.80
CA ARG A 203 16.94 -7.76 -19.88
C ARG A 203 16.89 -6.24 -19.99
N PHE A 204 17.83 -5.67 -20.73
CA PHE A 204 17.71 -4.32 -21.22
C PHE A 204 17.19 -4.33 -22.66
N ALA A 205 16.17 -3.52 -22.95
CA ALA A 205 15.73 -3.26 -24.30
C ALA A 205 16.77 -2.39 -25.01
N LYS A 206 17.17 -2.78 -26.23
CA LYS A 206 18.01 -1.91 -27.07
C LYS A 206 17.19 -0.68 -27.47
N VAL A 207 17.71 0.49 -27.20
CA VAL A 207 17.13 1.78 -27.59
C VAL A 207 17.87 2.24 -28.86
N GLU A 208 17.12 2.65 -29.88
CA GLU A 208 17.72 3.12 -31.15
C GLU A 208 18.54 4.40 -30.96
N ASP A 209 18.12 5.24 -30.00
CA ASP A 209 18.82 6.47 -29.64
C ASP A 209 19.80 6.23 -28.47
N PRO A 210 21.13 6.27 -28.72
CA PRO A 210 22.15 6.06 -27.69
C PRO A 210 22.13 7.11 -26.56
N SER A 211 21.47 8.25 -26.76
CA SER A 211 21.32 9.29 -25.73
C SER A 211 20.25 8.94 -24.70
N ARG A 212 19.33 8.03 -25.02
CA ARG A 212 18.31 7.57 -24.09
C ARG A 212 18.82 6.42 -23.22
N ALA A 213 18.48 6.47 -21.93
CA ALA A 213 18.73 5.36 -21.03
C ALA A 213 17.93 4.13 -21.44
N PRO A 214 18.51 2.91 -21.34
CA PRO A 214 17.82 1.70 -21.71
C PRO A 214 16.62 1.44 -20.80
N ALA A 215 15.54 0.93 -21.38
CA ALA A 215 14.39 0.46 -20.61
C ALA A 215 14.65 -0.96 -20.07
N LEU A 216 14.17 -1.24 -18.85
CA LEU A 216 14.12 -2.60 -18.34
C LEU A 216 13.05 -3.39 -19.12
N ALA A 217 13.37 -4.64 -19.47
CA ALA A 217 12.53 -5.51 -20.28
C ALA A 217 12.55 -6.95 -19.76
N ILE A 218 11.62 -7.77 -20.24
CA ILE A 218 11.54 -9.21 -19.96
C ILE A 218 12.01 -10.00 -21.17
N ASP A 219 12.74 -11.09 -20.94
CA ASP A 219 13.07 -12.08 -21.97
C ASP A 219 11.80 -12.78 -22.47
N GLY A 220 11.43 -12.57 -23.71
CA GLY A 220 10.19 -13.07 -24.28
C GLY A 220 10.10 -14.59 -24.42
N ALA A 221 11.25 -15.28 -24.51
CA ALA A 221 11.28 -16.72 -24.60
C ALA A 221 11.15 -17.42 -23.24
N LYS A 222 11.66 -16.81 -22.19
CA LYS A 222 11.77 -17.45 -20.85
C LYS A 222 10.98 -16.75 -19.77
N GLY A 223 10.81 -15.44 -19.84
CA GLY A 223 10.25 -14.60 -18.77
C GLY A 223 8.76 -14.35 -18.87
N LEU A 224 8.14 -14.59 -20.04
CA LEU A 224 6.73 -14.28 -20.22
C LEU A 224 5.82 -15.00 -19.21
N PRO A 225 5.94 -16.30 -18.93
CA PRO A 225 5.13 -16.97 -17.92
C PRO A 225 5.37 -16.43 -16.49
N ALA A 226 6.58 -15.99 -16.18
CA ALA A 226 6.89 -15.48 -14.84
C ALA A 226 6.25 -14.12 -14.58
N ILE A 227 6.31 -13.20 -15.55
CA ILE A 227 5.65 -11.90 -15.42
C ILE A 227 4.12 -12.01 -15.45
N GLU A 228 3.56 -12.92 -16.25
CA GLU A 228 2.14 -13.23 -16.24
C GLU A 228 1.70 -13.75 -14.86
N ALA A 229 2.46 -14.69 -14.28
CA ALA A 229 2.18 -15.23 -12.95
C ALA A 229 2.24 -14.13 -11.87
N PHE A 230 3.21 -13.22 -11.92
CA PHE A 230 3.32 -12.08 -11.02
C PHE A 230 2.09 -11.14 -11.09
N LEU A 231 1.67 -10.77 -12.29
CA LEU A 231 0.50 -9.88 -12.48
C LEU A 231 -0.82 -10.57 -12.11
N LEU A 232 -0.94 -11.89 -12.36
CA LEU A 232 -2.07 -12.68 -11.89
C LEU A 232 -2.09 -12.85 -10.37
N ALA A 233 -0.93 -13.06 -9.74
CA ALA A 233 -0.82 -13.10 -8.29
C ALA A 233 -1.35 -11.78 -7.69
N ARG A 234 -0.95 -10.63 -8.23
CA ARG A 234 -1.47 -9.32 -7.83
C ARG A 234 -2.99 -9.25 -7.99
N LEU A 235 -3.54 -9.60 -9.15
CA LEU A 235 -4.98 -9.61 -9.39
C LEU A 235 -5.74 -10.46 -8.36
N PHE A 236 -5.28 -11.67 -8.07
CA PHE A 236 -5.95 -12.55 -7.12
C PHE A 236 -5.81 -12.08 -5.68
N MET A 237 -4.68 -11.51 -5.29
CA MET A 237 -4.51 -10.92 -3.97
C MET A 237 -5.48 -9.74 -3.78
N PHE A 238 -5.67 -8.89 -4.78
CA PHE A 238 -6.67 -7.82 -4.72
C PHE A 238 -8.07 -8.38 -4.51
N GLN A 239 -8.48 -9.37 -5.31
CA GLN A 239 -9.83 -9.94 -5.22
C GLN A 239 -10.10 -10.67 -3.90
N GLN A 240 -9.13 -11.41 -3.39
CA GLN A 240 -9.34 -12.35 -2.28
C GLN A 240 -8.93 -11.78 -0.91
N VAL A 241 -7.94 -10.90 -0.86
CA VAL A 241 -7.38 -10.36 0.37
C VAL A 241 -7.73 -8.88 0.55
N TYR A 242 -7.25 -8.01 -0.34
CA TYR A 242 -7.38 -6.56 -0.14
C TYR A 242 -8.82 -6.07 -0.29
N LEU A 243 -9.63 -6.70 -1.12
CA LEU A 243 -11.07 -6.39 -1.26
C LEU A 243 -11.98 -7.33 -0.46
N HIS A 244 -11.43 -8.05 0.54
CA HIS A 244 -12.23 -8.94 1.36
C HIS A 244 -13.29 -8.19 2.17
N THR A 245 -14.52 -8.69 2.18
CA THR A 245 -15.69 -8.01 2.76
C THR A 245 -15.51 -7.62 4.23
N ALA A 246 -14.95 -8.51 5.06
CA ALA A 246 -14.74 -8.23 6.48
C ALA A 246 -13.64 -7.17 6.70
N THR A 247 -12.57 -7.20 5.90
CA THR A 247 -11.52 -6.18 5.94
C THR A 247 -12.10 -4.81 5.60
N ARG A 248 -12.78 -4.69 4.44
CA ARG A 248 -13.40 -3.44 3.98
C ARG A 248 -14.43 -2.90 4.96
N SER A 249 -15.21 -3.79 5.58
CA SER A 249 -16.17 -3.39 6.63
C SER A 249 -15.49 -2.82 7.87
N ALA A 250 -14.40 -3.45 8.33
CA ALA A 250 -13.63 -2.96 9.47
C ALA A 250 -12.95 -1.61 9.16
N GLU A 251 -12.38 -1.46 7.97
CA GLU A 251 -11.80 -0.21 7.50
C GLU A 251 -12.84 0.92 7.47
N TRP A 252 -14.03 0.63 6.96
CA TRP A 252 -15.12 1.60 6.93
C TRP A 252 -15.50 2.04 8.36
N MET A 253 -15.65 1.09 9.29
CA MET A 253 -15.98 1.38 10.68
C MET A 253 -14.90 2.23 11.37
N ILE A 254 -13.62 1.95 11.12
CA ILE A 254 -12.51 2.73 11.70
C ILE A 254 -12.49 4.15 11.12
N ARG A 255 -12.70 4.30 9.80
CA ARG A 255 -12.85 5.64 9.20
C ARG A 255 -14.01 6.41 9.84
N ALA A 256 -15.16 5.77 10.02
CA ALA A 256 -16.30 6.40 10.70
C ALA A 256 -15.97 6.77 12.16
N THR A 257 -15.22 5.92 12.87
CA THR A 257 -14.77 6.21 14.24
C THR A 257 -13.85 7.40 14.30
N LEU A 258 -12.84 7.47 13.43
CA LEU A 258 -11.89 8.58 13.33
C LEU A 258 -12.57 9.89 12.92
N ALA A 259 -13.45 9.83 11.92
CA ALA A 259 -14.22 10.99 11.48
C ALA A 259 -15.14 11.53 12.60
N ARG A 260 -15.80 10.64 13.37
CA ARG A 260 -16.61 11.05 14.52
C ARG A 260 -15.77 11.68 15.61
N ALA A 261 -14.62 11.08 15.94
CA ALA A 261 -13.68 11.64 16.92
C ALA A 261 -13.19 13.03 16.48
N ALA A 262 -12.80 13.19 15.22
CA ALA A 262 -12.39 14.48 14.66
C ALA A 262 -13.48 15.54 14.75
N SER A 263 -14.73 15.19 14.41
CA SER A 263 -15.88 16.10 14.55
C SER A 263 -16.08 16.56 15.99
N LEU A 264 -16.04 15.66 16.97
CA LEU A 264 -16.19 16.00 18.39
C LEU A 264 -15.04 16.91 18.90
N ILE A 265 -13.80 16.64 18.44
CA ILE A 265 -12.64 17.50 18.76
C ILE A 265 -12.84 18.90 18.17
N MET A 266 -13.31 19.03 16.93
CA MET A 266 -13.63 20.32 16.30
C MET A 266 -14.72 21.08 17.08
N ASP A 267 -15.70 20.36 17.66
CA ASP A 267 -16.77 20.92 18.49
C ASP A 267 -16.27 21.27 19.92
N GLY A 268 -14.98 21.10 20.20
CA GLY A 268 -14.33 21.46 21.47
C GLY A 268 -14.38 20.38 22.54
N GLU A 269 -14.77 19.14 22.20
CA GLU A 269 -14.73 18.03 23.15
C GLU A 269 -13.29 17.52 23.35
N ARG A 270 -12.95 17.19 24.60
CA ARG A 270 -11.70 16.54 24.95
C ARG A 270 -11.93 15.02 25.03
N LEU A 271 -11.37 14.31 24.07
CA LEU A 271 -11.41 12.86 24.05
C LEU A 271 -10.17 12.28 24.75
N ALA A 272 -10.37 11.51 25.80
CA ALA A 272 -9.28 10.91 26.57
C ALA A 272 -8.43 9.99 25.67
N GLY A 273 -7.11 9.99 25.88
CA GLY A 273 -6.17 9.12 25.18
C GLY A 273 -5.92 9.49 23.70
N THR A 274 -6.48 10.59 23.21
CA THR A 274 -6.25 11.03 21.83
C THR A 274 -4.82 11.54 21.65
N PRO A 275 -4.04 11.01 20.72
CA PRO A 275 -2.72 11.54 20.37
C PRO A 275 -2.79 12.99 19.86
N ARG A 276 -1.81 13.80 20.24
CA ARG A 276 -1.75 15.21 19.84
C ARG A 276 -1.83 15.43 18.33
N ALA A 277 -1.18 14.56 17.57
CA ALA A 277 -1.24 14.61 16.10
C ALA A 277 -2.67 14.45 15.55
N ILE A 278 -3.53 13.63 16.18
CA ILE A 278 -4.95 13.48 15.78
C ILE A 278 -5.73 14.75 16.16
N GLU A 279 -5.47 15.36 17.30
CA GLU A 279 -6.12 16.63 17.68
C GLU A 279 -5.78 17.75 16.69
N LEU A 280 -4.49 17.90 16.34
CA LEU A 280 -4.04 18.88 15.35
C LEU A 280 -4.68 18.64 13.98
N ALA A 281 -4.67 17.38 13.53
CA ALA A 281 -5.31 17.00 12.26
C ALA A 281 -6.80 17.34 12.25
N ALA A 282 -7.54 17.06 13.33
CA ALA A 282 -8.95 17.36 13.43
C ALA A 282 -9.22 18.87 13.32
N HIS A 283 -8.36 19.73 13.86
CA HIS A 283 -8.45 21.18 13.72
C HIS A 283 -7.93 21.72 12.38
N GLY A 284 -7.44 20.86 11.49
CA GLY A 284 -6.81 21.29 10.24
C GLY A 284 -5.47 21.99 10.44
N GLU A 285 -4.84 21.81 11.60
CA GLU A 285 -3.54 22.39 11.92
C GLU A 285 -2.40 21.52 11.39
N PRO A 286 -1.27 22.12 10.97
CA PRO A 286 -0.09 21.36 10.55
C PRO A 286 0.42 20.47 11.69
N ILE A 287 0.67 19.19 11.37
CA ILE A 287 1.23 18.24 12.33
C ILE A 287 2.76 18.36 12.32
N PRO A 288 3.42 18.69 13.44
CA PRO A 288 4.86 18.63 13.54
C PRO A 288 5.37 17.21 13.31
N LEU A 289 6.55 17.07 12.67
CA LEU A 289 7.11 15.75 12.37
C LEU A 289 7.29 14.88 13.62
N GLY A 290 7.75 15.46 14.73
CA GLY A 290 7.89 14.74 15.99
C GLY A 290 6.57 14.15 16.50
N GLU A 291 5.48 14.92 16.45
CA GLU A 291 4.15 14.44 16.84
C GLU A 291 3.64 13.34 15.91
N TYR A 292 3.93 13.43 14.61
CA TYR A 292 3.57 12.39 13.65
C TYR A 292 4.31 11.08 13.91
N LEU A 293 5.59 11.14 14.25
CA LEU A 293 6.42 9.96 14.52
C LEU A 293 6.01 9.21 15.79
N GLU A 294 5.27 9.85 16.71
CA GLU A 294 4.66 9.16 17.86
C GLU A 294 3.40 8.37 17.49
N LEU A 295 2.85 8.56 16.28
CA LEU A 295 1.68 7.82 15.81
C LEU A 295 2.07 6.44 15.27
N ASP A 296 1.48 5.40 15.86
CA ASP A 296 1.53 4.03 15.40
C ASP A 296 0.21 3.30 15.74
N ASP A 297 0.09 2.02 15.37
CA ASP A 297 -1.11 1.23 15.63
C ASP A 297 -1.41 1.10 17.15
N ALA A 298 -0.37 1.09 17.98
CA ALA A 298 -0.55 0.99 19.42
C ALA A 298 -1.16 2.28 19.99
N ALA A 299 -0.65 3.44 19.60
CA ALA A 299 -1.18 4.74 20.02
C ALA A 299 -2.66 4.89 19.62
N LEU A 300 -3.01 4.54 18.38
CA LEU A 300 -4.40 4.57 17.90
C LEU A 300 -5.28 3.54 18.64
N THR A 301 -4.78 2.34 18.91
CA THR A 301 -5.52 1.31 19.66
C THR A 301 -5.84 1.80 21.08
N VAL A 302 -4.90 2.44 21.77
CA VAL A 302 -5.11 3.02 23.11
C VAL A 302 -6.16 4.14 23.05
N ALA A 303 -6.09 5.02 22.05
CA ALA A 303 -7.08 6.07 21.85
C ALA A 303 -8.49 5.50 21.64
N MET A 304 -8.64 4.55 20.72
CA MET A 304 -9.93 3.90 20.44
C MET A 304 -10.50 3.18 21.68
N HIS A 305 -9.63 2.56 22.50
CA HIS A 305 -10.07 1.96 23.76
C HIS A 305 -10.59 3.02 24.76
N ALA A 306 -9.92 4.15 24.86
CA ALA A 306 -10.37 5.25 25.72
C ALA A 306 -11.71 5.85 25.24
N TRP A 307 -11.92 5.92 23.93
CA TRP A 307 -13.16 6.44 23.31
C TRP A 307 -14.39 5.56 23.58
N GLU A 308 -14.24 4.31 23.99
CA GLU A 308 -15.37 3.50 24.45
C GLU A 308 -16.07 4.07 25.69
N SER A 309 -15.40 4.97 26.43
CA SER A 309 -15.95 5.70 27.58
C SER A 309 -16.26 7.16 27.26
N ALA A 310 -16.28 7.55 25.98
CA ALA A 310 -16.65 8.89 25.56
C ALA A 310 -18.12 9.20 25.93
N ARG A 311 -18.43 10.48 26.09
CA ARG A 311 -19.82 10.93 26.35
C ARG A 311 -20.71 10.74 25.13
N ASP A 312 -20.12 10.82 23.94
CA ASP A 312 -20.84 10.61 22.68
C ASP A 312 -21.18 9.12 22.47
N PRO A 313 -22.47 8.75 22.40
CA PRO A 313 -22.87 7.37 22.32
C PRO A 313 -22.52 6.71 20.97
N VAL A 314 -22.34 7.50 19.91
CA VAL A 314 -21.97 7.02 18.58
C VAL A 314 -20.50 6.62 18.57
N LEU A 315 -19.62 7.50 19.06
CA LEU A 315 -18.19 7.21 19.17
C LEU A 315 -17.93 5.99 20.09
N CYS A 316 -18.62 5.95 21.24
CA CYS A 316 -18.57 4.82 22.18
C CYS A 316 -18.97 3.50 21.51
N ASP A 317 -20.09 3.46 20.78
CA ASP A 317 -20.58 2.24 20.09
C ASP A 317 -19.62 1.79 18.96
N LEU A 318 -19.14 2.72 18.13
CA LEU A 318 -18.21 2.40 17.04
C LEU A 318 -16.88 1.85 17.58
N ALA A 319 -16.27 2.52 18.56
CA ALA A 319 -15.00 2.10 19.16
C ALA A 319 -15.12 0.70 19.80
N ARG A 320 -16.19 0.46 20.58
CA ARG A 320 -16.47 -0.83 21.17
C ARG A 320 -16.65 -1.92 20.12
N ARG A 321 -17.42 -1.67 19.07
CA ARG A 321 -17.67 -2.64 17.98
C ARG A 321 -16.38 -3.03 17.26
N VAL A 322 -15.51 -2.07 16.94
CA VAL A 322 -14.22 -2.36 16.32
C VAL A 322 -13.40 -3.29 17.20
N ARG A 323 -13.26 -2.96 18.50
CA ARG A 323 -12.49 -3.79 19.43
C ARG A 323 -13.07 -5.18 19.63
N GLN A 324 -14.39 -5.29 19.71
CA GLN A 324 -15.09 -6.58 19.92
C GLN A 324 -15.32 -7.36 18.62
N ARG A 325 -14.85 -6.84 17.49
CA ARG A 325 -15.06 -7.41 16.15
C ARG A 325 -16.56 -7.59 15.82
N GLU A 326 -17.42 -6.69 16.28
CA GLU A 326 -18.83 -6.63 15.89
C GLU A 326 -19.00 -5.89 14.55
N LEU A 327 -18.40 -6.46 13.50
CA LEU A 327 -18.27 -5.80 12.18
C LEU A 327 -19.64 -5.57 11.53
N PHE A 328 -19.74 -4.46 10.81
CA PHE A 328 -20.87 -4.20 9.93
C PHE A 328 -20.98 -5.27 8.87
N LYS A 329 -22.16 -5.44 8.32
CA LYS A 329 -22.45 -6.38 7.22
C LYS A 329 -22.46 -5.62 5.91
N THR A 330 -22.14 -6.34 4.84
CA THR A 330 -22.13 -5.77 3.49
C THR A 330 -23.18 -6.47 2.62
N TYR A 331 -23.64 -5.73 1.63
CA TYR A 331 -24.42 -6.22 0.50
C TYR A 331 -23.76 -5.74 -0.78
N GLU A 332 -23.36 -6.66 -1.65
CA GLU A 332 -22.65 -6.34 -2.90
C GLU A 332 -23.66 -5.94 -3.99
N LEU A 333 -23.40 -4.84 -4.66
CA LEU A 333 -24.21 -4.32 -5.75
C LEU A 333 -23.64 -4.81 -7.09
N PHE A 334 -24.52 -5.20 -8.01
CA PHE A 334 -24.14 -5.70 -9.33
C PHE A 334 -24.93 -4.99 -10.44
N GLY A 335 -24.42 -5.06 -11.67
CA GLY A 335 -25.09 -4.52 -12.85
C GLY A 335 -25.47 -3.06 -12.68
N GLU A 336 -26.75 -2.74 -12.96
CA GLU A 336 -27.28 -1.37 -12.86
C GLU A 336 -27.19 -0.79 -11.43
N GLN A 337 -27.34 -1.63 -10.39
CA GLN A 337 -27.21 -1.16 -9.00
C GLN A 337 -25.78 -0.68 -8.67
N ALA A 338 -24.76 -1.19 -9.36
CA ALA A 338 -23.37 -0.77 -9.19
C ALA A 338 -22.99 0.47 -10.01
N SER A 339 -23.85 0.91 -10.92
CA SER A 339 -23.65 2.14 -11.69
C SER A 339 -23.60 3.38 -10.78
N PRO A 340 -23.01 4.52 -11.19
CA PRO A 340 -22.99 5.72 -10.38
C PRO A 340 -24.36 6.14 -9.84
N ALA A 341 -25.39 6.11 -10.68
CA ALA A 341 -26.76 6.43 -10.26
C ALA A 341 -27.41 5.33 -9.41
N GLY A 342 -27.14 4.05 -9.74
CA GLY A 342 -27.65 2.89 -9.02
C GLY A 342 -27.16 2.82 -7.58
N ARG A 343 -25.84 3.04 -7.36
CA ARG A 343 -25.25 3.02 -6.01
C ARG A 343 -25.74 4.15 -5.13
N GLU A 344 -26.03 5.35 -5.69
CA GLU A 344 -26.62 6.46 -4.96
C GLU A 344 -28.06 6.14 -4.52
N ARG A 345 -28.87 5.56 -5.43
CA ARG A 345 -30.23 5.07 -5.09
C ARG A 345 -30.16 4.00 -4.00
N ALA A 346 -29.26 3.02 -4.12
CA ALA A 346 -29.09 1.97 -3.13
C ALA A 346 -28.70 2.52 -1.75
N LEU A 347 -27.79 3.49 -1.72
CA LEU A 347 -27.38 4.16 -0.48
C LEU A 347 -28.57 4.93 0.14
N ALA A 348 -29.36 5.64 -0.67
CA ALA A 348 -30.54 6.37 -0.18
C ALA A 348 -31.56 5.42 0.44
N VAL A 349 -31.86 4.28 -0.20
CA VAL A 349 -32.75 3.24 0.34
C VAL A 349 -32.25 2.72 1.70
N ALA A 350 -30.96 2.39 1.79
CA ALA A 350 -30.38 1.89 3.03
C ALA A 350 -30.39 2.94 4.16
N ARG A 351 -30.15 4.21 3.83
CA ARG A 351 -30.23 5.35 4.78
C ARG A 351 -31.65 5.55 5.31
N GLU A 352 -32.69 5.43 4.47
CA GLU A 352 -34.07 5.50 4.92
C GLU A 352 -34.45 4.37 5.89
N VAL A 353 -33.93 3.17 5.66
CA VAL A 353 -34.10 2.06 6.63
C VAL A 353 -33.42 2.41 7.96
N ALA A 354 -32.21 2.96 7.95
CA ALA A 354 -31.52 3.37 9.18
C ALA A 354 -32.30 4.42 9.97
N LYS A 355 -32.86 5.44 9.29
CA LYS A 355 -33.69 6.49 9.90
C LYS A 355 -34.94 5.90 10.58
N LYS A 356 -35.64 4.93 9.94
CA LYS A 356 -36.77 4.24 10.54
C LYS A 356 -36.43 3.53 11.85
N HIS A 357 -35.19 3.08 11.99
CA HIS A 357 -34.68 2.44 13.20
C HIS A 357 -34.07 3.44 14.22
N GLY A 358 -34.21 4.74 14.00
CA GLY A 358 -33.68 5.79 14.87
C GLY A 358 -32.17 5.83 14.92
N LEU A 359 -31.50 5.36 13.84
CA LEU A 359 -30.05 5.36 13.72
C LEU A 359 -29.58 6.51 12.84
N ASP A 360 -28.40 7.05 13.14
CA ASP A 360 -27.74 8.01 12.26
C ASP A 360 -27.36 7.34 10.93
N PRO A 361 -27.98 7.74 9.79
CA PRO A 361 -27.75 7.09 8.52
C PRO A 361 -26.36 7.32 7.95
N ASP A 362 -25.65 8.39 8.36
CA ASP A 362 -24.30 8.70 7.88
C ASP A 362 -23.22 7.91 8.63
N VAL A 363 -23.59 7.34 9.78
CA VAL A 363 -22.67 6.53 10.61
C VAL A 363 -22.94 5.05 10.48
N TYR A 364 -24.21 4.62 10.44
CA TYR A 364 -24.58 3.19 10.53
C TYR A 364 -24.86 2.53 9.18
N VAL A 365 -24.78 3.32 8.10
CA VAL A 365 -24.85 2.86 6.70
C VAL A 365 -23.80 3.59 5.89
N GLY A 366 -23.15 2.89 4.98
CA GLY A 366 -22.13 3.47 4.10
C GLY A 366 -22.09 2.81 2.73
N LEU A 367 -21.46 3.51 1.80
CA LEU A 367 -21.13 3.00 0.47
C LEU A 367 -19.63 2.71 0.44
N ASP A 368 -19.26 1.47 0.22
CA ASP A 368 -17.88 1.04 -0.04
C ASP A 368 -17.69 0.83 -1.54
N VAL A 369 -16.85 1.65 -2.15
CA VAL A 369 -16.44 1.53 -3.55
C VAL A 369 -14.94 1.30 -3.57
N ALA A 370 -14.54 0.09 -3.91
CA ALA A 370 -13.15 -0.27 -4.01
C ALA A 370 -12.83 -0.71 -5.44
N SER A 371 -11.77 -0.16 -6.01
CA SER A 371 -11.36 -0.46 -7.38
C SER A 371 -9.84 -0.55 -7.50
N ASP A 372 -9.40 -1.39 -8.42
CA ASP A 372 -8.00 -1.49 -8.85
C ASP A 372 -7.93 -1.75 -10.36
N VAL A 373 -6.81 -1.38 -10.97
CA VAL A 373 -6.47 -1.71 -12.35
C VAL A 373 -5.28 -2.66 -12.31
N PRO A 374 -5.50 -3.99 -12.38
CA PRO A 374 -4.45 -4.99 -12.21
C PRO A 374 -3.30 -4.86 -13.22
N VAL A 375 -3.64 -4.47 -14.44
CA VAL A 375 -2.69 -4.20 -15.53
C VAL A 375 -2.98 -2.80 -16.05
N ALA A 376 -2.22 -1.82 -15.59
CA ALA A 376 -2.37 -0.44 -16.03
C ALA A 376 -1.99 -0.30 -17.51
N ALA A 377 -2.71 0.57 -18.23
CA ALA A 377 -2.28 1.05 -19.54
C ALA A 377 -1.24 2.17 -19.33
N GLU A 378 0.02 1.81 -19.27
CA GLU A 378 1.10 2.76 -18.98
C GLU A 378 1.56 3.52 -20.22
N ALA A 379 1.96 4.79 -20.02
CA ALA A 379 2.61 5.58 -21.06
C ALA A 379 4.00 5.01 -21.43
N ASP A 380 4.64 4.27 -20.51
CA ASP A 380 5.93 3.61 -20.69
C ASP A 380 5.82 2.15 -20.20
N PRO A 381 5.27 1.26 -21.02
CA PRO A 381 4.94 -0.11 -20.64
C PRO A 381 6.20 -0.96 -20.48
N LEU A 382 6.10 -1.99 -19.65
CA LEU A 382 7.13 -3.02 -19.56
C LEU A 382 7.30 -3.71 -20.92
N LEU A 383 8.53 -3.73 -21.41
CA LEU A 383 8.87 -4.27 -22.73
C LEU A 383 9.24 -5.76 -22.65
N VAL A 384 9.00 -6.45 -23.75
CA VAL A 384 9.42 -7.83 -24.00
C VAL A 384 10.41 -7.85 -25.15
N VAL A 385 11.57 -8.49 -24.95
CA VAL A 385 12.62 -8.62 -25.95
C VAL A 385 12.76 -10.07 -26.39
N PHE A 386 12.92 -10.28 -27.68
CA PHE A 386 13.17 -11.58 -28.30
C PHE A 386 14.56 -11.60 -28.94
N ALA A 387 15.04 -12.78 -29.31
CA ALA A 387 16.32 -12.94 -30.01
C ALA A 387 16.36 -12.20 -31.36
N LYS A 388 15.20 -11.97 -31.98
CA LYS A 388 15.06 -11.25 -33.25
C LYS A 388 13.87 -10.28 -33.14
N GLY A 389 13.99 -9.14 -33.81
CA GLY A 389 12.96 -8.10 -33.88
C GLY A 389 13.07 -7.02 -32.80
N PRO A 390 12.26 -5.95 -32.89
CA PRO A 390 12.25 -4.86 -31.94
C PRO A 390 11.60 -5.28 -30.61
N PRO A 391 11.89 -4.59 -29.51
CA PRO A 391 11.16 -4.71 -28.25
C PRO A 391 9.67 -4.42 -28.47
N ARG A 392 8.80 -5.14 -27.75
CA ARG A 392 7.35 -4.99 -27.87
C ARG A 392 6.73 -4.81 -26.48
N PRO A 393 5.66 -4.02 -26.35
CA PRO A 393 4.91 -3.93 -25.10
C PRO A 393 4.42 -5.31 -24.62
N LEU A 394 4.45 -5.54 -23.31
CA LEU A 394 4.01 -6.80 -22.71
C LEU A 394 2.57 -7.15 -23.09
N THR A 395 1.70 -6.16 -23.18
CA THR A 395 0.29 -6.31 -23.55
C THR A 395 0.08 -6.71 -25.03
N GLU A 396 1.05 -6.49 -25.90
CA GLU A 396 1.00 -6.98 -27.31
C GLU A 396 1.46 -8.42 -27.43
N VAL A 397 2.26 -8.91 -26.50
CA VAL A 397 2.87 -10.24 -26.55
C VAL A 397 2.06 -11.27 -25.77
N SER A 398 1.53 -10.88 -24.61
CA SER A 398 0.74 -11.75 -23.75
C SER A 398 -0.73 -11.73 -24.16
N PHE A 399 -1.27 -12.88 -24.55
CA PHE A 399 -2.70 -13.05 -24.83
C PHE A 399 -3.56 -12.71 -23.61
N LEU A 400 -3.10 -13.09 -22.42
CA LEU A 400 -3.83 -12.88 -21.18
C LEU A 400 -3.83 -11.41 -20.75
N LEU A 401 -2.65 -10.79 -20.72
CA LEU A 401 -2.48 -9.41 -20.25
C LEU A 401 -3.08 -8.40 -21.23
N ALA A 402 -3.12 -8.71 -22.52
CA ALA A 402 -3.86 -7.93 -23.52
C ALA A 402 -5.35 -7.78 -23.18
N ARG A 403 -5.94 -8.80 -22.54
CA ARG A 403 -7.35 -8.79 -22.14
C ARG A 403 -7.60 -8.08 -20.81
N LEU A 404 -6.58 -8.04 -19.94
CA LEU A 404 -6.65 -7.42 -18.63
C LEU A 404 -6.20 -5.95 -18.64
N ALA A 405 -5.50 -5.51 -19.68
CA ALA A 405 -4.99 -4.15 -19.79
C ALA A 405 -6.12 -3.11 -19.70
N GLY A 406 -6.00 -2.19 -18.78
CA GLY A 406 -6.96 -1.11 -18.56
C GLY A 406 -8.32 -1.55 -17.99
N GLN A 407 -8.51 -2.84 -17.70
CA GLN A 407 -9.74 -3.32 -17.07
C GLN A 407 -9.75 -2.91 -15.60
N VAL A 408 -10.87 -2.29 -15.18
CA VAL A 408 -11.10 -1.89 -13.79
C VAL A 408 -11.77 -3.04 -13.05
N LEU A 409 -11.09 -3.58 -12.04
CA LEU A 409 -11.71 -4.45 -11.06
C LEU A 409 -12.40 -3.55 -10.03
N SER A 410 -13.72 -3.60 -9.95
CA SER A 410 -14.49 -2.82 -8.98
C SER A 410 -15.39 -3.72 -8.14
N ARG A 411 -15.50 -3.36 -6.86
CA ARG A 411 -16.45 -3.92 -5.90
C ARG A 411 -17.21 -2.78 -5.27
N VAL A 412 -18.53 -2.81 -5.40
CA VAL A 412 -19.44 -1.80 -4.85
C VAL A 412 -20.34 -2.46 -3.84
N ARG A 413 -20.36 -1.93 -2.61
CA ARG A 413 -21.11 -2.55 -1.50
C ARG A 413 -21.81 -1.49 -0.66
N ILE A 414 -22.99 -1.81 -0.20
CA ILE A 414 -23.61 -1.12 0.94
C ILE A 414 -23.12 -1.80 2.20
N THR A 415 -22.53 -1.01 3.10
CA THR A 415 -22.07 -1.46 4.43
C THR A 415 -23.04 -0.95 5.48
N MET A 416 -23.45 -1.80 6.43
CA MET A 416 -24.48 -1.45 7.41
C MET A 416 -24.32 -2.20 8.71
N VAL A 417 -24.81 -1.62 9.80
CA VAL A 417 -24.88 -2.33 11.10
C VAL A 417 -25.72 -3.60 10.97
N PRO A 418 -25.33 -4.73 11.64
CA PRO A 418 -25.96 -6.04 11.42
C PRO A 418 -27.47 -6.08 11.51
N LYS A 419 -28.08 -5.32 12.44
CA LYS A 419 -29.54 -5.30 12.68
C LYS A 419 -30.36 -4.77 11.50
N LEU A 420 -29.76 -3.99 10.60
CA LEU A 420 -30.45 -3.43 9.43
C LEU A 420 -30.40 -4.35 8.21
N ARG A 421 -29.53 -5.35 8.19
CA ARG A 421 -29.18 -6.10 6.98
C ARG A 421 -30.38 -6.71 6.26
N GLU A 422 -31.25 -7.40 6.97
CA GLU A 422 -32.39 -8.10 6.35
C GLU A 422 -33.39 -7.13 5.71
N GLU A 423 -33.66 -5.99 6.38
CA GLU A 423 -34.59 -5.00 5.87
C GLU A 423 -33.99 -4.23 4.69
N VAL A 424 -32.72 -3.85 4.77
CA VAL A 424 -32.01 -3.19 3.68
C VAL A 424 -31.97 -4.08 2.44
N VAL A 425 -31.61 -5.36 2.59
CA VAL A 425 -31.57 -6.30 1.45
C VAL A 425 -32.95 -6.40 0.79
N ARG A 426 -34.01 -6.61 1.56
CA ARG A 426 -35.38 -6.67 1.02
C ARG A 426 -35.79 -5.38 0.31
N ALA A 427 -35.44 -4.21 0.86
CA ALA A 427 -35.75 -2.92 0.26
C ALA A 427 -34.98 -2.71 -1.05
N LEU A 428 -33.72 -3.13 -1.12
CA LEU A 428 -32.89 -3.05 -2.35
C LEU A 428 -33.39 -4.01 -3.43
N GLU A 429 -33.78 -5.22 -3.08
CA GLU A 429 -34.36 -6.19 -4.02
C GLU A 429 -35.69 -5.70 -4.57
N ALA A 430 -36.54 -5.11 -3.72
CA ALA A 430 -37.82 -4.54 -4.13
C ALA A 430 -37.64 -3.31 -5.07
N SER A 431 -36.63 -2.49 -4.83
CA SER A 431 -36.33 -1.32 -5.67
C SER A 431 -35.68 -1.70 -7.00
N GLY A 432 -34.88 -2.78 -7.04
CA GLY A 432 -34.25 -3.29 -8.27
C GLY A 432 -35.16 -4.16 -9.14
N ALA A 433 -36.30 -4.63 -8.61
CA ALA A 433 -37.31 -5.34 -9.38
C ALA A 433 -38.33 -4.40 -10.06
N ALA A 434 -38.24 -3.11 -9.77
CA ALA A 434 -39.13 -2.07 -10.35
C ALA A 434 -38.51 -1.36 -11.56
N ASP A 435 -37.26 -1.63 -11.90
CA ASP A 435 -36.53 -1.18 -13.09
C ASP A 435 -36.34 -2.37 -14.08
#